data_6dd76b88f9cb9c7dfd923291b6838832
#
_entry.id   6dd76b88f9cb9c7dfd923291b6838832
#
_cell.length_a   1.000
_cell.length_b   1.000
_cell.length_c   1.000
_cell.angle_alpha   90.00
_cell.angle_beta   90.00
_cell.angle_gamma   90.00
#
_symmetry.space_group_name_H-M   'P 1'
#
loop_
_entity.id
_entity.type
_entity.pdbx_description
1 polymer ?
#
loop_
_entity_poly.entity_id
_entity_poly.type
_entity_poly.pdbx_seq_one_letter_code
_entity_poly.pdbx_strand_id
1 'polypeptide(L)'
;VCDAVVEYCLDESEKDFNQTVCYGADVDADTVVTAARRYPMFADRQLVVVKEAQMMKSLEELAQYCVKPLDSTVLVIAMHGARADKRKALYKNVSKIGVVVDSSVLRDYEMPKWITMFYQNKGLRIAPDAAALLAEHAGTDLGKIAIETEKMLKNLPEGTVEVSVADIERNV
;
A
#
# COMPACT_ATOMS: atom_id res chain seq x y z
N VAL A 1 1.52 0.58 0.51
CA VAL A 1 1.39 -0.70 -0.21
C VAL A 1 2.20 -0.67 -1.50
N CYS A 2 1.98 0.29 -2.43
CA CYS A 2 2.72 0.33 -3.70
C CYS A 2 4.22 0.42 -3.47
N ASP A 3 4.68 1.31 -2.60
CA ASP A 3 6.10 1.49 -2.33
C ASP A 3 6.73 0.22 -1.73
N ALA A 4 6.01 -0.50 -0.87
CA ALA A 4 6.46 -1.79 -0.35
C ALA A 4 6.61 -2.84 -1.47
N VAL A 5 5.67 -2.90 -2.43
CA VAL A 5 5.81 -3.81 -3.58
C VAL A 5 7.03 -3.44 -4.43
N VAL A 6 7.25 -2.13 -4.65
CA VAL A 6 8.41 -1.62 -5.39
C VAL A 6 9.72 -1.99 -4.69
N GLU A 7 9.75 -1.90 -3.36
CA GLU A 7 10.93 -2.20 -2.55
C GLU A 7 11.28 -3.69 -2.53
N TYR A 8 10.26 -4.55 -2.43
CA TYR A 8 10.47 -6.00 -2.26
C TYR A 8 10.41 -6.84 -3.55
N CYS A 9 10.01 -6.25 -4.68
CA CYS A 9 9.83 -7.00 -5.93
C CYS A 9 11.14 -7.24 -6.68
N LEU A 10 12.07 -6.29 -6.60
CA LEU A 10 13.36 -6.29 -7.32
C LEU A 10 14.48 -5.85 -6.37
N ASP A 11 15.66 -6.42 -6.56
CA ASP A 11 16.88 -5.95 -5.93
C ASP A 11 17.28 -4.57 -6.49
N GLU A 12 18.01 -3.78 -5.71
CA GLU A 12 18.43 -2.43 -6.13
C GLU A 12 19.17 -2.41 -7.46
N SER A 13 20.03 -3.42 -7.72
CA SER A 13 20.79 -3.58 -8.96
C SER A 13 19.91 -3.93 -10.17
N GLU A 14 18.69 -4.44 -9.95
CA GLU A 14 17.78 -4.87 -11.01
C GLU A 14 16.79 -3.78 -11.41
N LYS A 15 16.55 -2.80 -10.53
CA LYS A 15 15.54 -1.75 -10.71
C LYS A 15 15.76 -0.92 -11.96
N ASP A 16 16.99 -0.57 -12.27
CA ASP A 16 17.32 0.29 -13.41
C ASP A 16 16.87 -0.29 -14.75
N PHE A 17 16.85 -1.61 -14.89
CA PHE A 17 16.52 -2.30 -16.13
C PHE A 17 15.13 -2.94 -16.13
N ASN A 18 14.62 -3.30 -14.97
CA ASN A 18 13.42 -4.11 -14.82
C ASN A 18 12.25 -3.39 -14.14
N GLN A 19 12.42 -2.13 -13.76
CA GLN A 19 11.34 -1.32 -13.18
C GLN A 19 10.85 -0.27 -14.17
N THR A 20 9.54 -0.24 -14.39
CA THR A 20 8.86 0.82 -15.14
C THR A 20 7.80 1.44 -14.25
N VAL A 21 7.91 2.74 -13.97
CA VAL A 21 6.90 3.50 -13.23
C VAL A 21 6.30 4.55 -14.16
N CYS A 22 5.00 4.55 -14.31
CA CYS A 22 4.27 5.52 -15.14
C CYS A 22 3.03 6.03 -14.39
N TYR A 23 2.48 7.14 -14.88
CA TYR A 23 1.26 7.73 -14.35
C TYR A 23 0.12 7.57 -15.34
N GLY A 24 -1.07 7.27 -14.83
CA GLY A 24 -2.24 7.01 -15.67
C GLY A 24 -2.64 8.15 -16.60
N ALA A 25 -2.30 9.40 -16.25
CA ALA A 25 -2.55 10.56 -17.11
C ALA A 25 -1.64 10.61 -18.36
N ASP A 26 -0.44 10.00 -18.28
CA ASP A 26 0.63 10.14 -19.28
C ASP A 26 0.73 8.95 -20.22
N VAL A 27 0.02 7.85 -19.91
CA VAL A 27 0.11 6.59 -20.67
C VAL A 27 -1.28 6.05 -21.03
N ASP A 28 -1.31 5.20 -22.05
CA ASP A 28 -2.46 4.40 -22.44
C ASP A 28 -2.24 2.90 -22.11
N ALA A 29 -3.29 2.11 -22.30
CA ALA A 29 -3.22 0.67 -22.02
C ALA A 29 -2.21 -0.06 -22.92
N ASP A 30 -2.06 0.34 -24.18
CA ASP A 30 -1.13 -0.29 -25.11
C ASP A 30 0.33 -0.08 -24.67
N THR A 31 0.65 1.10 -24.20
CA THR A 31 1.97 1.43 -23.62
C THR A 31 2.27 0.56 -22.41
N VAL A 32 1.31 0.46 -21.48
CA VAL A 32 1.45 -0.37 -20.27
C VAL A 32 1.57 -1.85 -20.64
N VAL A 33 0.74 -2.36 -21.53
CA VAL A 33 0.78 -3.76 -21.99
C VAL A 33 2.10 -4.07 -22.71
N THR A 34 2.59 -3.14 -23.52
CA THR A 34 3.89 -3.28 -24.20
C THR A 34 5.02 -3.39 -23.17
N ALA A 35 5.03 -2.53 -22.15
CA ALA A 35 5.99 -2.62 -21.06
C ALA A 35 5.84 -3.95 -20.28
N ALA A 36 4.62 -4.35 -19.97
CA ALA A 36 4.33 -5.56 -19.19
C ALA A 36 4.61 -6.87 -19.94
N ARG A 37 4.75 -6.83 -21.27
CA ARG A 37 5.10 -7.99 -22.11
C ARG A 37 6.59 -8.12 -22.41
N ARG A 38 7.41 -7.20 -21.94
CA ARG A 38 8.86 -7.35 -22.04
C ARG A 38 9.33 -8.49 -21.13
N TYR A 39 10.44 -9.09 -21.50
CA TYR A 39 11.12 -10.04 -20.62
C TYR A 39 12.10 -9.27 -19.71
N PRO A 40 12.27 -9.71 -18.45
CA PRO A 40 13.24 -9.10 -17.56
C PRO A 40 14.66 -9.28 -18.09
N MET A 41 15.53 -8.30 -17.79
CA MET A 41 16.96 -8.32 -18.17
C MET A 41 17.79 -8.70 -16.94
N PHE A 42 18.45 -9.84 -17.00
CA PHE A 42 19.32 -10.34 -15.91
C PHE A 42 18.63 -10.49 -14.55
N ALA A 43 17.32 -10.65 -14.54
CA ALA A 43 16.47 -10.83 -13.36
C ALA A 43 15.36 -11.85 -13.63
N ASP A 44 14.79 -12.42 -12.59
CA ASP A 44 13.67 -13.37 -12.70
C ASP A 44 12.36 -12.67 -13.04
N ARG A 45 12.24 -11.38 -12.67
CA ARG A 45 11.00 -10.62 -12.80
C ARG A 45 11.26 -9.18 -13.25
N GLN A 46 10.22 -8.58 -13.82
CA GLN A 46 10.12 -7.15 -14.03
C GLN A 46 8.91 -6.58 -13.28
N LEU A 47 8.96 -5.31 -12.96
CA LEU A 47 7.93 -4.57 -12.27
C LEU A 47 7.42 -3.41 -13.14
N VAL A 48 6.12 -3.39 -13.38
CA VAL A 48 5.44 -2.27 -14.04
C VAL A 48 4.43 -1.67 -13.07
N VAL A 49 4.59 -0.40 -12.73
CA VAL A 49 3.73 0.32 -11.78
C VAL A 49 3.01 1.45 -12.51
N VAL A 50 1.69 1.39 -12.52
CA VAL A 50 0.83 2.47 -13.00
C VAL A 50 0.28 3.21 -11.79
N LYS A 51 0.82 4.39 -11.50
CA LYS A 51 0.32 5.29 -10.45
C LYS A 51 -0.84 6.12 -10.99
N GLU A 52 -1.78 6.48 -10.10
CA GLU A 52 -2.98 7.25 -10.46
C GLU A 52 -3.73 6.67 -11.67
N ALA A 53 -3.87 5.34 -11.69
CA ALA A 53 -4.47 4.62 -12.81
C ALA A 53 -5.90 5.06 -13.14
N GLN A 54 -6.63 5.68 -12.20
CA GLN A 54 -7.95 6.26 -12.45
C GLN A 54 -7.93 7.38 -13.49
N MET A 55 -6.78 8.00 -13.74
CA MET A 55 -6.62 9.06 -14.75
C MET A 55 -6.41 8.52 -16.17
N MET A 56 -6.14 7.22 -16.31
CA MET A 56 -5.96 6.57 -17.60
C MET A 56 -7.31 6.38 -18.30
N LYS A 57 -7.46 6.96 -19.50
CA LYS A 57 -8.70 6.86 -20.29
C LYS A 57 -8.99 5.43 -20.75
N SER A 58 -7.96 4.67 -21.09
CA SER A 58 -8.04 3.28 -21.57
C SER A 58 -7.83 2.22 -20.49
N LEU A 59 -8.01 2.57 -19.20
CA LEU A 59 -7.73 1.69 -18.06
C LEU A 59 -8.38 0.30 -18.20
N GLU A 60 -9.62 0.25 -18.68
CA GLU A 60 -10.36 -1.01 -18.79
C GLU A 60 -9.81 -1.95 -19.86
N GLU A 61 -9.06 -1.44 -20.82
CA GLU A 61 -8.44 -2.25 -21.88
C GLU A 61 -7.33 -3.15 -21.33
N LEU A 62 -6.74 -2.79 -20.16
CA LEU A 62 -5.82 -3.67 -19.43
C LEU A 62 -6.47 -5.00 -19.02
N ALA A 63 -7.80 -5.08 -19.02
CA ALA A 63 -8.52 -6.31 -18.70
C ALA A 63 -8.13 -7.47 -19.61
N GLN A 64 -7.80 -7.20 -20.89
CA GLN A 64 -7.39 -8.24 -21.85
C GLN A 64 -6.03 -8.83 -21.49
N TYR A 65 -5.07 -7.98 -21.09
CA TYR A 65 -3.76 -8.46 -20.63
C TYR A 65 -3.91 -9.31 -19.37
N CYS A 66 -4.78 -8.92 -18.44
CA CYS A 66 -5.02 -9.63 -17.18
C CYS A 66 -5.72 -11.00 -17.36
N VAL A 67 -6.17 -11.38 -18.54
CA VAL A 67 -6.67 -12.75 -18.81
C VAL A 67 -5.52 -13.75 -18.85
N LYS A 68 -4.40 -13.35 -19.45
CA LYS A 68 -3.18 -14.17 -19.57
C LYS A 68 -1.95 -13.26 -19.47
N PRO A 69 -1.60 -12.84 -18.24
CA PRO A 69 -0.42 -12.03 -18.01
C PRO A 69 0.86 -12.84 -18.24
N LEU A 70 1.99 -12.15 -18.35
CA LEU A 70 3.30 -12.78 -18.38
C LEU A 70 3.73 -13.11 -16.95
N ASP A 71 4.11 -14.36 -16.67
CA ASP A 71 4.45 -14.84 -15.33
C ASP A 71 5.68 -14.13 -14.71
N SER A 72 6.58 -13.65 -15.56
CA SER A 72 7.75 -12.87 -15.13
C SER A 72 7.46 -11.38 -14.88
N THR A 73 6.20 -10.94 -15.03
CA THR A 73 5.84 -9.53 -14.83
C THR A 73 4.94 -9.35 -13.62
N VAL A 74 5.35 -8.47 -12.71
CA VAL A 74 4.49 -7.92 -11.65
C VAL A 74 3.91 -6.60 -12.16
N LEU A 75 2.60 -6.58 -12.43
CA LEU A 75 1.88 -5.37 -12.81
C LEU A 75 1.11 -4.82 -11.60
N VAL A 76 1.45 -3.61 -11.18
CA VAL A 76 0.79 -2.89 -10.09
C VAL A 76 -0.07 -1.78 -10.67
N ILE A 77 -1.38 -1.85 -10.45
CA ILE A 77 -2.34 -0.82 -10.86
C ILE A 77 -2.80 -0.09 -9.60
N ALA A 78 -2.24 1.10 -9.37
CA ALA A 78 -2.50 1.91 -8.19
C ALA A 78 -3.50 3.02 -8.48
N MET A 79 -4.58 3.07 -7.71
CA MET A 79 -5.58 4.13 -7.76
C MET A 79 -5.53 4.94 -6.46
N HIS A 80 -5.59 6.25 -6.56
CA HIS A 80 -5.62 7.16 -5.42
C HIS A 80 -6.88 8.02 -5.45
N GLY A 81 -7.59 8.08 -4.31
CA GLY A 81 -8.84 8.85 -4.21
C GLY A 81 -10.02 8.28 -5.03
N ALA A 82 -9.87 7.10 -5.63
CA ALA A 82 -10.90 6.43 -6.41
C ALA A 82 -10.96 4.95 -6.06
N ARG A 83 -12.11 4.33 -6.31
CA ARG A 83 -12.29 2.89 -6.12
C ARG A 83 -12.49 2.19 -7.45
N ALA A 84 -11.90 1.01 -7.57
CA ALA A 84 -12.14 0.16 -8.73
C ALA A 84 -13.60 -0.33 -8.77
N ASP A 85 -14.23 -0.24 -9.92
CA ASP A 85 -15.59 -0.76 -10.10
C ASP A 85 -15.56 -2.29 -10.20
N LYS A 86 -16.09 -2.94 -9.16
CA LYS A 86 -16.12 -4.42 -9.03
C LYS A 86 -16.91 -5.11 -10.14
N ARG A 87 -17.76 -4.39 -10.88
CA ARG A 87 -18.56 -4.93 -11.98
C ARG A 87 -17.75 -5.04 -13.27
N LYS A 88 -16.68 -4.25 -13.41
CA LYS A 88 -15.88 -4.16 -14.62
C LYS A 88 -14.96 -5.36 -14.83
N ALA A 89 -14.61 -5.61 -16.09
CA ALA A 89 -13.82 -6.76 -16.49
C ALA A 89 -12.41 -6.73 -15.90
N LEU A 90 -11.77 -5.55 -15.82
CA LEU A 90 -10.45 -5.39 -15.24
C LEU A 90 -10.42 -5.89 -13.78
N TYR A 91 -11.34 -5.40 -12.94
CA TYR A 91 -11.43 -5.85 -11.54
C TYR A 91 -11.62 -7.36 -11.43
N LYS A 92 -12.56 -7.91 -12.21
CA LYS A 92 -12.88 -9.35 -12.19
C LYS A 92 -11.69 -10.23 -12.61
N ASN A 93 -10.94 -9.78 -13.62
CA ASN A 93 -9.78 -10.54 -14.10
C ASN A 93 -8.63 -10.46 -13.10
N VAL A 94 -8.30 -9.26 -12.60
CA VAL A 94 -7.26 -9.10 -11.57
C VAL A 94 -7.60 -9.88 -10.30
N SER A 95 -8.87 -9.90 -9.86
CA SER A 95 -9.28 -10.65 -8.65
C SER A 95 -9.13 -12.16 -8.79
N LYS A 96 -9.05 -12.71 -10.03
CA LYS A 96 -8.86 -14.14 -10.26
C LYS A 96 -7.40 -14.57 -10.23
N ILE A 97 -6.51 -13.70 -10.66
CA ILE A 97 -5.10 -14.04 -10.90
C ILE A 97 -4.12 -13.34 -9.96
N GLY A 98 -4.56 -12.30 -9.29
CA GLY A 98 -3.72 -11.44 -8.47
C GLY A 98 -4.37 -11.08 -7.14
N VAL A 99 -3.84 -10.04 -6.52
CA VAL A 99 -4.31 -9.52 -5.22
C VAL A 99 -4.92 -8.14 -5.41
N VAL A 100 -6.12 -7.94 -4.88
CA VAL A 100 -6.77 -6.64 -4.81
C VAL A 100 -6.71 -6.14 -3.37
N VAL A 101 -6.06 -4.99 -3.16
CA VAL A 101 -6.00 -4.32 -1.87
C VAL A 101 -6.90 -3.09 -1.92
N ASP A 102 -7.93 -3.06 -1.08
CA ASP A 102 -8.77 -1.88 -0.87
C ASP A 102 -8.31 -1.20 0.43
N SER A 103 -7.63 -0.05 0.28
CA SER A 103 -7.17 0.78 1.40
C SER A 103 -8.10 1.99 1.50
N SER A 104 -9.28 1.78 2.06
CA SER A 104 -10.21 2.88 2.35
C SER A 104 -9.76 3.69 3.56
N VAL A 105 -10.09 4.99 3.57
CA VAL A 105 -9.91 5.83 4.76
C VAL A 105 -10.71 5.22 5.91
N LEU A 106 -10.05 4.99 7.03
CA LEU A 106 -10.69 4.50 8.25
C LEU A 106 -11.63 5.57 8.82
N ARG A 107 -12.73 5.14 9.39
CA ARG A 107 -13.64 6.00 10.12
C ARG A 107 -13.16 6.14 11.58
N ASP A 108 -13.55 7.22 12.24
CA ASP A 108 -13.11 7.52 13.62
C ASP A 108 -13.30 6.35 14.59
N TYR A 109 -14.42 5.65 14.49
CA TYR A 109 -14.72 4.51 15.36
C TYR A 109 -13.86 3.25 15.06
N GLU A 110 -13.21 3.18 13.91
CA GLU A 110 -12.32 2.08 13.52
C GLU A 110 -10.87 2.33 13.98
N MET A 111 -10.55 3.57 14.31
CA MET A 111 -9.19 4.00 14.65
C MET A 111 -8.61 3.29 15.87
N PRO A 112 -9.32 3.14 17.02
CA PRO A 112 -8.73 2.45 18.17
C PRO A 112 -8.36 1.00 17.87
N LYS A 113 -9.19 0.30 17.09
CA LYS A 113 -8.89 -1.06 16.64
C LYS A 113 -7.67 -1.13 15.75
N TRP A 114 -7.57 -0.20 14.80
CA TRP A 114 -6.41 -0.12 13.91
C TRP A 114 -5.12 0.18 14.70
N ILE A 115 -5.16 1.12 15.64
CA ILE A 115 -4.04 1.46 16.52
C ILE A 115 -3.58 0.23 17.30
N THR A 116 -4.51 -0.52 17.88
CA THR A 116 -4.18 -1.77 18.59
C THR A 116 -3.43 -2.75 17.70
N MET A 117 -3.90 -2.97 16.47
CA MET A 117 -3.22 -3.84 15.49
C MET A 117 -1.85 -3.29 15.08
N PHE A 118 -1.74 -1.98 14.91
CA PHE A 118 -0.48 -1.32 14.56
C PHE A 118 0.60 -1.53 15.64
N TYR A 119 0.23 -1.40 16.92
CA TYR A 119 1.13 -1.66 18.04
C TYR A 119 1.50 -3.14 18.14
N GLN A 120 0.54 -4.05 17.95
CA GLN A 120 0.82 -5.50 17.93
C GLN A 120 1.83 -5.87 16.83
N ASN A 121 1.74 -5.27 15.66
CA ASN A 121 2.70 -5.49 14.56
C ASN A 121 4.11 -4.98 14.90
N LYS A 122 4.24 -4.05 15.85
CA LYS A 122 5.52 -3.58 16.39
C LYS A 122 5.99 -4.40 17.61
N GLY A 123 5.29 -5.46 17.97
CA GLY A 123 5.61 -6.30 19.15
C GLY A 123 5.20 -5.68 20.49
N LEU A 124 4.35 -4.66 20.48
CA LEU A 124 3.88 -3.94 21.65
C LEU A 124 2.40 -4.16 21.90
N ARG A 125 1.97 -3.94 23.12
CA ARG A 125 0.56 -3.81 23.49
C ARG A 125 0.25 -2.36 23.78
N ILE A 126 -0.98 -1.95 23.58
CA ILE A 126 -1.51 -0.65 23.98
C ILE A 126 -2.80 -0.86 24.74
N ALA A 127 -2.96 -0.16 25.88
CA ALA A 127 -4.20 -0.21 26.63
C ALA A 127 -5.37 0.36 25.78
N PRO A 128 -6.58 -0.19 25.89
CA PRO A 128 -7.74 0.28 25.09
C PRO A 128 -8.01 1.78 25.24
N ASP A 129 -7.90 2.31 26.46
CA ASP A 129 -8.09 3.72 26.74
C ASP A 129 -6.97 4.58 26.13
N ALA A 130 -5.73 4.10 26.13
CA ALA A 130 -4.61 4.75 25.47
C ALA A 130 -4.78 4.77 23.94
N ALA A 131 -5.28 3.69 23.35
CA ALA A 131 -5.59 3.65 21.92
C ALA A 131 -6.72 4.61 21.53
N ALA A 132 -7.74 4.74 22.38
CA ALA A 132 -8.82 5.70 22.19
C ALA A 132 -8.31 7.14 22.27
N LEU A 133 -7.50 7.46 23.29
CA LEU A 133 -6.91 8.79 23.47
C LEU A 133 -6.01 9.17 22.28
N LEU A 134 -5.17 8.25 21.83
CA LEU A 134 -4.31 8.49 20.65
C LEU A 134 -5.14 8.72 19.37
N ALA A 135 -6.25 7.99 19.21
CA ALA A 135 -7.18 8.19 18.09
C ALA A 135 -7.83 9.59 18.15
N GLU A 136 -8.20 10.07 19.33
CA GLU A 136 -8.79 11.40 19.53
C GLU A 136 -7.78 12.50 19.15
N HIS A 137 -6.52 12.37 19.56
CA HIS A 137 -5.47 13.36 19.26
C HIS A 137 -5.03 13.38 17.80
N ALA A 138 -4.93 12.22 17.17
CA ALA A 138 -4.41 12.10 15.80
C ALA A 138 -5.50 12.14 14.72
N GLY A 139 -6.76 11.90 15.10
CA GLY A 139 -7.87 11.73 14.15
C GLY A 139 -7.66 10.50 13.26
N THR A 140 -8.00 10.61 11.97
CA THR A 140 -7.86 9.52 10.99
C THR A 140 -6.53 9.55 10.22
N ASP A 141 -5.58 10.37 10.63
CA ASP A 141 -4.26 10.45 9.99
C ASP A 141 -3.32 9.36 10.51
N LEU A 142 -3.25 8.26 9.75
CA LEU A 142 -2.40 7.11 10.09
C LEU A 142 -0.90 7.47 10.07
N GLY A 143 -0.50 8.41 9.23
CA GLY A 143 0.89 8.89 9.16
C GLY A 143 1.28 9.64 10.44
N LYS A 144 0.39 10.50 10.94
CA LYS A 144 0.58 11.19 12.21
C LYS A 144 0.70 10.19 13.36
N ILE A 145 -0.18 9.18 13.42
CA ILE A 145 -0.11 8.13 14.45
C ILE A 145 1.23 7.39 14.40
N ALA A 146 1.71 7.04 13.20
CA ALA A 146 2.99 6.35 13.06
C ALA A 146 4.16 7.22 13.57
N ILE A 147 4.20 8.49 13.21
CA ILE A 147 5.24 9.44 13.64
C ILE A 147 5.21 9.65 15.16
N GLU A 148 4.03 9.89 15.74
CA GLU A 148 3.90 10.08 17.19
C GLU A 148 4.26 8.80 17.95
N THR A 149 3.87 7.63 17.44
CA THR A 149 4.30 6.35 18.01
C THR A 149 5.83 6.21 18.00
N GLU A 150 6.50 6.51 16.89
CA GLU A 150 7.96 6.40 16.81
C GLU A 150 8.69 7.36 17.75
N LYS A 151 8.18 8.58 17.90
CA LYS A 151 8.72 9.54 18.86
C LYS A 151 8.56 9.03 20.30
N MET A 152 7.37 8.56 20.64
CA MET A 152 7.07 8.05 21.97
C MET A 152 7.94 6.84 22.31
N LEU A 153 8.11 5.89 21.38
CA LEU A 153 8.92 4.69 21.61
C LEU A 153 10.38 5.00 21.94
N LYS A 154 10.92 6.10 21.45
CA LYS A 154 12.28 6.57 21.79
C LYS A 154 12.40 7.07 23.23
N ASN A 155 11.28 7.49 23.82
CA ASN A 155 11.20 8.05 25.17
C ASN A 155 10.75 7.02 26.22
N LEU A 156 10.27 5.85 25.80
CA LEU A 156 9.84 4.80 26.72
C LEU A 156 11.06 4.03 27.28
N PRO A 157 10.97 3.54 28.53
CA PRO A 157 12.00 2.67 29.11
C PRO A 157 12.26 1.43 28.26
N GLU A 158 13.52 0.99 28.21
CA GLU A 158 13.87 -0.28 27.56
C GLU A 158 13.08 -1.44 28.17
N GLY A 159 12.55 -2.31 27.30
CA GLY A 159 11.75 -3.45 27.72
C GLY A 159 10.27 -3.16 27.98
N THR A 160 9.79 -1.96 27.65
CA THR A 160 8.34 -1.65 27.70
C THR A 160 7.58 -2.57 26.76
N VAL A 161 6.60 -3.31 27.29
CA VAL A 161 5.77 -4.26 26.54
C VAL A 161 4.37 -3.70 26.28
N GLU A 162 3.93 -2.74 27.10
CA GLU A 162 2.59 -2.19 27.06
C GLU A 162 2.62 -0.66 27.23
N VAL A 163 1.89 0.02 26.39
CA VAL A 163 1.75 1.48 26.39
C VAL A 163 0.47 1.87 27.12
N SER A 164 0.60 2.71 28.14
CA SER A 164 -0.49 3.20 28.97
C SER A 164 -1.00 4.58 28.54
N VAL A 165 -2.12 5.00 29.12
CA VAL A 165 -2.66 6.35 28.94
C VAL A 165 -1.63 7.41 29.37
N ALA A 166 -0.94 7.22 30.49
CA ALA A 166 0.08 8.14 30.98
C ALA A 166 1.26 8.31 30.02
N ASP A 167 1.58 7.26 29.23
CA ASP A 167 2.61 7.34 28.21
C ASP A 167 2.17 8.18 27.02
N ILE A 168 0.89 8.11 26.63
CA ILE A 168 0.32 8.96 25.59
C ILE A 168 0.30 10.42 26.07
N GLU A 169 -0.26 10.71 27.24
CA GLU A 169 -0.37 12.08 27.79
C GLU A 169 0.98 12.79 27.94
N ARG A 170 2.05 12.03 28.16
CA ARG A 170 3.41 12.57 28.31
C ARG A 170 4.07 12.90 26.99
N ASN A 171 3.71 12.23 25.90
CA ASN A 171 4.45 12.26 24.63
C ASN A 171 3.65 12.79 23.44
N VAL A 172 2.35 12.97 23.58
CA VAL A 172 1.41 13.49 22.57
C VAL A 172 0.68 14.72 23.14
#